data_3d19cf0cadbf0bf84590d06046917370
#
_entry.id   3d19cf0cadbf0bf84590d06046917370
#
_cell.length_a   1.000
_cell.length_b   1.000
_cell.length_c   1.000
_cell.angle_alpha   90.00
_cell.angle_beta   90.00
_cell.angle_gamma   90.00
#
_symmetry.space_group_name_H-M   'P 1'
#
loop_
_entity.id
_entity.type
_entity.pdbx_description
1 polymer ?
#
loop_
_entity_poly.entity_id
_entity_poly.type
_entity_poly.pdbx_seq_one_letter_code
_entity_poly.pdbx_strand_id
1 'polypeptide(L)'
;MSKGRRPFKRRASFLSYRKLFLIATEGARTEPFYFDMFNSPQATIHVKLLPAKKHDTSPPQVLKRAEGFVKEKGLRKKDEIWLVIDRDQWTDEQLKGVFLGCRASAFNLAVSNPQFEYWLLLHFEDGSGVSGSRDCTRKLMRHLPNFNKAYLEIQKIEPGIPDAIHRAEVKDMPPCEGWPRTNGSTVYRLVKKLRGQS
;
A
#
# COMPACT_ATOMS: atom_id res chain seq x y z
N MET A 1 -42.24 -51.51 -1.20
CA MET A 1 -42.27 -50.04 -1.47
C MET A 1 -40.95 -49.42 -1.06
N SER A 2 -40.05 -49.16 -2.03
CA SER A 2 -38.72 -48.62 -1.77
C SER A 2 -38.80 -47.10 -1.79
N LYS A 3 -38.45 -46.43 -0.66
CA LYS A 3 -38.35 -44.96 -0.58
C LYS A 3 -37.05 -44.50 -1.20
N GLY A 4 -37.14 -43.92 -2.40
CA GLY A 4 -35.99 -43.31 -3.07
C GLY A 4 -35.36 -42.19 -2.25
N ARG A 5 -34.07 -42.30 -1.93
CA ARG A 5 -33.26 -41.23 -1.34
C ARG A 5 -33.13 -40.06 -2.33
N ARG A 6 -33.66 -38.90 -1.96
CA ARG A 6 -33.43 -37.66 -2.72
C ARG A 6 -31.95 -37.31 -2.70
N PRO A 7 -31.29 -37.04 -3.84
CA PRO A 7 -29.90 -36.64 -3.88
C PRO A 7 -29.75 -35.24 -3.27
N PHE A 8 -28.86 -35.12 -2.28
CA PHE A 8 -28.52 -33.85 -1.64
C PHE A 8 -27.68 -33.05 -2.63
N LYS A 9 -28.29 -32.15 -3.40
CA LYS A 9 -27.55 -31.16 -4.20
C LYS A 9 -26.88 -30.19 -3.23
N ARG A 10 -25.56 -30.38 -3.00
CA ARG A 10 -24.74 -29.34 -2.40
C ARG A 10 -24.87 -28.10 -3.28
N ARG A 11 -25.48 -27.05 -2.77
CA ARG A 11 -25.36 -25.72 -3.34
C ARG A 11 -23.84 -25.42 -3.35
N ALA A 12 -23.24 -25.35 -4.54
CA ALA A 12 -21.93 -24.77 -4.69
C ALA A 12 -22.06 -23.34 -4.16
N SER A 13 -21.49 -23.07 -2.99
CA SER A 13 -21.31 -21.71 -2.53
C SER A 13 -20.39 -21.06 -3.57
N PHE A 14 -20.92 -20.17 -4.37
CA PHE A 14 -20.12 -19.24 -5.15
C PHE A 14 -19.39 -18.36 -4.15
N LEU A 15 -18.27 -18.84 -3.62
CA LEU A 15 -17.28 -18.01 -2.96
C LEU A 15 -16.77 -17.07 -4.04
N SER A 16 -17.35 -15.87 -4.12
CA SER A 16 -16.87 -14.85 -5.03
C SER A 16 -15.40 -14.60 -4.67
N TYR A 17 -14.52 -14.91 -5.60
CA TYR A 17 -13.08 -14.70 -5.39
C TYR A 17 -12.82 -13.20 -5.22
N ARG A 18 -12.35 -12.83 -4.05
CA ARG A 18 -11.89 -11.46 -3.79
C ARG A 18 -10.57 -11.24 -4.49
N LYS A 19 -10.43 -10.15 -5.24
CA LYS A 19 -9.18 -9.74 -5.86
C LYS A 19 -8.12 -9.54 -4.78
N LEU A 20 -6.97 -10.21 -4.94
CA LEU A 20 -5.85 -10.08 -4.01
C LEU A 20 -5.00 -8.83 -4.36
N PHE A 21 -4.75 -8.01 -3.37
CA PHE A 21 -3.70 -7.01 -3.37
C PHE A 21 -2.58 -7.47 -2.43
N LEU A 22 -1.46 -7.90 -3.01
CA LEU A 22 -0.26 -8.22 -2.26
C LEU A 22 0.55 -6.95 -2.08
N ILE A 23 0.74 -6.49 -0.84
CA ILE A 23 1.46 -5.25 -0.54
C ILE A 23 2.71 -5.59 0.27
N ALA A 24 3.87 -5.41 -0.36
CA ALA A 24 5.17 -5.53 0.29
C ALA A 24 5.64 -4.14 0.74
N THR A 25 5.88 -3.97 2.04
CA THR A 25 6.22 -2.68 2.64
C THR A 25 7.67 -2.66 3.11
N GLU A 26 8.31 -1.49 3.02
CA GLU A 26 9.64 -1.26 3.59
C GLU A 26 9.57 -1.28 5.12
N GLY A 27 8.55 -0.67 5.71
CA GLY A 27 8.31 -0.68 7.13
C GLY A 27 7.64 -1.98 7.62
N ALA A 28 7.84 -2.26 8.90
CA ALA A 28 7.29 -3.45 9.55
C ALA A 28 5.96 -3.19 10.26
N ARG A 29 5.54 -1.94 10.42
CA ARG A 29 4.41 -1.58 11.30
C ARG A 29 3.47 -0.54 10.70
N THR A 30 3.91 0.70 10.44
CA THR A 30 3.04 1.83 10.07
C THR A 30 2.26 1.54 8.79
N GLU A 31 2.94 1.16 7.71
CA GLU A 31 2.32 0.85 6.42
C GLU A 31 1.41 -0.38 6.52
N PRO A 32 1.82 -1.52 7.15
CA PRO A 32 0.92 -2.64 7.37
C PRO A 32 -0.35 -2.25 8.13
N PHE A 33 -0.26 -1.49 9.22
CA PHE A 33 -1.44 -1.01 9.94
C PHE A 33 -2.36 -0.16 9.08
N TYR A 34 -1.78 0.74 8.28
CA TYR A 34 -2.56 1.57 7.37
C TYR A 34 -3.31 0.74 6.34
N PHE A 35 -2.64 -0.18 5.65
CA PHE A 35 -3.28 -0.96 4.60
C PHE A 35 -4.23 -2.05 5.11
N ASP A 36 -4.07 -2.51 6.36
CA ASP A 36 -4.98 -3.49 6.95
C ASP A 36 -6.40 -2.95 7.14
N MET A 37 -6.58 -1.62 7.26
CA MET A 37 -7.91 -1.01 7.35
C MET A 37 -8.81 -1.27 6.14
N PHE A 38 -8.23 -1.63 4.97
CA PHE A 38 -8.99 -1.99 3.78
C PHE A 38 -9.50 -3.44 3.79
N ASN A 39 -9.08 -4.26 4.75
CA ASN A 39 -9.59 -5.60 4.98
C ASN A 39 -10.86 -5.54 5.84
N SER A 40 -12.02 -5.49 5.21
CA SER A 40 -13.28 -5.63 5.92
C SER A 40 -14.02 -6.91 5.47
N PRO A 41 -14.93 -7.46 6.28
CA PRO A 41 -15.75 -8.60 5.88
C PRO A 41 -16.57 -8.33 4.61
N GLN A 42 -16.94 -7.07 4.37
CA GLN A 42 -17.72 -6.61 3.24
C GLN A 42 -16.87 -6.20 2.03
N ALA A 43 -15.54 -6.11 2.18
CA ALA A 43 -14.65 -5.72 1.09
C ALA A 43 -14.72 -6.73 -0.08
N THR A 44 -14.73 -6.21 -1.30
CA THR A 44 -14.63 -7.01 -2.53
C THR A 44 -13.20 -7.43 -2.86
N ILE A 45 -12.25 -6.91 -2.10
CA ILE A 45 -10.80 -7.16 -2.21
C ILE A 45 -10.29 -7.89 -0.97
N HIS A 46 -9.10 -8.45 -1.09
CA HIS A 46 -8.32 -8.99 0.02
C HIS A 46 -6.90 -8.40 -0.02
N VAL A 47 -6.51 -7.72 1.04
CA VAL A 47 -5.16 -7.16 1.20
C VAL A 47 -4.31 -8.17 1.96
N LYS A 48 -3.25 -8.65 1.33
CA LYS A 48 -2.22 -9.48 1.94
C LYS A 48 -0.96 -8.65 2.14
N LEU A 49 -0.57 -8.49 3.39
CA LEU A 49 0.60 -7.70 3.75
C LEU A 49 1.85 -8.58 3.83
N LEU A 50 2.95 -8.09 3.27
CA LEU A 50 4.29 -8.62 3.41
C LEU A 50 5.20 -7.58 4.08
N PRO A 51 5.11 -7.40 5.41
CA PRO A 51 5.93 -6.44 6.13
C PRO A 51 7.41 -6.83 6.11
N ALA A 52 8.29 -5.84 6.31
CA ALA A 52 9.70 -6.12 6.47
C ALA A 52 9.96 -7.06 7.65
N LYS A 53 10.92 -7.96 7.46
CA LYS A 53 11.52 -8.73 8.54
C LYS A 53 12.77 -8.00 9.05
N LYS A 54 13.27 -8.42 10.21
CA LYS A 54 14.50 -7.88 10.77
C LYS A 54 15.63 -7.96 9.71
N HIS A 55 16.29 -6.84 9.40
CA HIS A 55 17.36 -6.71 8.39
C HIS A 55 16.92 -6.84 6.90
N ASP A 56 15.63 -6.71 6.58
CA ASP A 56 15.09 -6.88 5.23
C ASP A 56 14.24 -5.65 4.82
N THR A 57 14.81 -4.45 4.98
CA THR A 57 14.11 -3.18 4.82
C THR A 57 14.49 -2.42 3.54
N SER A 58 15.58 -2.81 2.84
CA SER A 58 15.98 -2.08 1.64
C SER A 58 15.03 -2.33 0.45
N PRO A 59 14.86 -1.35 -0.47
CA PRO A 59 13.99 -1.48 -1.62
C PRO A 59 14.23 -2.75 -2.47
N PRO A 60 15.49 -3.16 -2.77
CA PRO A 60 15.72 -4.43 -3.46
C PRO A 60 15.27 -5.66 -2.68
N GLN A 61 15.32 -5.63 -1.35
CA GLN A 61 14.84 -6.72 -0.50
C GLN A 61 13.31 -6.77 -0.47
N VAL A 62 12.64 -5.62 -0.51
CA VAL A 62 11.18 -5.55 -0.64
C VAL A 62 10.75 -6.22 -1.96
N LEU A 63 11.44 -5.91 -3.06
CA LEU A 63 11.19 -6.55 -4.36
C LEU A 63 11.39 -8.06 -4.28
N LYS A 64 12.55 -8.50 -3.81
CA LYS A 64 12.89 -9.92 -3.67
C LYS A 64 11.87 -10.69 -2.81
N ARG A 65 11.36 -10.08 -1.75
CA ARG A 65 10.33 -10.67 -0.88
C ARG A 65 8.99 -10.84 -1.62
N ALA A 66 8.59 -9.85 -2.41
CA ALA A 66 7.41 -9.95 -3.26
C ALA A 66 7.55 -11.05 -4.32
N GLU A 67 8.68 -11.10 -5.03
CA GLU A 67 9.00 -12.14 -6.02
C GLU A 67 9.00 -13.54 -5.39
N GLY A 68 9.62 -13.69 -4.23
CA GLY A 68 9.64 -14.96 -3.48
C GLY A 68 8.25 -15.45 -3.13
N PHE A 69 7.37 -14.55 -2.68
CA PHE A 69 5.98 -14.91 -2.40
C PHE A 69 5.24 -15.36 -3.66
N VAL A 70 5.39 -14.62 -4.75
CA VAL A 70 4.75 -14.96 -6.02
C VAL A 70 5.22 -16.32 -6.56
N LYS A 71 6.53 -16.59 -6.47
CA LYS A 71 7.11 -17.88 -6.87
C LYS A 71 6.56 -19.05 -6.04
N GLU A 72 6.34 -18.84 -4.75
CA GLU A 72 5.85 -19.89 -3.84
C GLU A 72 4.34 -20.14 -3.97
N LYS A 73 3.53 -19.08 -4.04
CA LYS A 73 2.07 -19.16 -3.93
C LYS A 73 1.34 -19.03 -5.26
N GLY A 74 2.00 -18.49 -6.28
CA GLY A 74 1.37 -18.10 -7.54
C GLY A 74 0.42 -16.89 -7.37
N LEU A 75 -0.03 -16.37 -8.50
CA LEU A 75 -0.99 -15.26 -8.57
C LEU A 75 -2.04 -15.57 -9.62
N ARG A 76 -3.24 -15.04 -9.43
CA ARG A 76 -4.29 -15.07 -10.44
C ARG A 76 -4.20 -13.82 -11.31
N LYS A 77 -4.71 -13.89 -12.54
CA LYS A 77 -4.65 -12.80 -13.53
C LYS A 77 -5.18 -11.44 -13.03
N LYS A 78 -6.08 -11.46 -12.03
CA LYS A 78 -6.69 -10.23 -11.47
C LYS A 78 -5.96 -9.68 -10.25
N ASP A 79 -5.03 -10.43 -9.67
CA ASP A 79 -4.29 -10.03 -8.48
C ASP A 79 -3.27 -8.94 -8.82
N GLU A 80 -3.02 -8.06 -7.87
CA GLU A 80 -2.03 -7.00 -8.03
C GLU A 80 -0.99 -7.08 -6.93
N ILE A 81 0.27 -6.82 -7.30
CA ILE A 81 1.38 -6.69 -6.38
C ILE A 81 1.82 -5.25 -6.34
N TRP A 82 2.01 -4.75 -5.13
CA TRP A 82 2.46 -3.41 -4.87
C TRP A 82 3.64 -3.42 -3.92
N LEU A 83 4.68 -2.67 -4.26
CA LEU A 83 5.76 -2.33 -3.34
C LEU A 83 5.50 -0.93 -2.81
N VAL A 84 5.60 -0.75 -1.49
CA VAL A 84 5.48 0.54 -0.81
C VAL A 84 6.81 0.86 -0.17
N ILE A 85 7.43 1.96 -0.61
CA ILE A 85 8.82 2.31 -0.31
C ILE A 85 8.91 3.78 0.06
N ASP A 86 9.81 4.10 0.98
CA ASP A 86 10.21 5.46 1.30
C ASP A 86 11.36 5.90 0.38
N ARG A 87 11.41 7.20 0.04
CA ARG A 87 12.51 7.72 -0.77
C ARG A 87 13.70 8.18 0.06
N ASP A 88 13.49 8.50 1.33
CA ASP A 88 14.31 9.37 2.17
C ASP A 88 15.84 9.13 2.13
N GLN A 89 16.30 7.88 2.15
CA GLN A 89 17.73 7.52 2.20
C GLN A 89 18.25 6.81 0.93
N TRP A 90 17.38 6.62 -0.07
CA TRP A 90 17.74 5.87 -1.26
C TRP A 90 18.15 6.79 -2.41
N THR A 91 19.21 6.41 -3.13
CA THR A 91 19.63 7.14 -4.33
C THR A 91 18.69 6.88 -5.49
N ASP A 92 18.73 7.77 -6.49
CA ASP A 92 17.92 7.60 -7.70
C ASP A 92 18.29 6.32 -8.47
N GLU A 93 19.55 5.88 -8.44
CA GLU A 93 20.00 4.63 -9.05
C GLU A 93 19.40 3.41 -8.36
N GLN A 94 19.33 3.42 -7.03
CA GLN A 94 18.74 2.33 -6.25
C GLN A 94 17.23 2.22 -6.51
N LEU A 95 16.53 3.34 -6.50
CA LEU A 95 15.09 3.38 -6.80
C LEU A 95 14.81 3.00 -8.25
N LYS A 96 15.66 3.43 -9.21
CA LYS A 96 15.56 3.05 -10.62
C LYS A 96 15.71 1.54 -10.79
N GLY A 97 16.63 0.91 -10.07
CA GLY A 97 16.79 -0.54 -10.10
C GLY A 97 15.53 -1.28 -9.67
N VAL A 98 14.92 -0.84 -8.56
CA VAL A 98 13.66 -1.42 -8.06
C VAL A 98 12.49 -1.13 -9.01
N PHE A 99 12.39 0.07 -9.56
CA PHE A 99 11.36 0.42 -10.55
C PHE A 99 11.41 -0.47 -11.79
N LEU A 100 12.61 -0.67 -12.34
CA LEU A 100 12.81 -1.56 -13.49
C LEU A 100 12.49 -3.02 -13.13
N GLY A 101 12.88 -3.48 -11.95
CA GLY A 101 12.51 -4.82 -11.44
C GLY A 101 11.00 -4.99 -11.29
N CYS A 102 10.30 -4.00 -10.75
CA CYS A 102 8.84 -4.00 -10.68
C CYS A 102 8.21 -4.12 -12.08
N ARG A 103 8.69 -3.34 -13.05
CA ARG A 103 8.19 -3.41 -14.44
C ARG A 103 8.41 -4.78 -15.06
N ALA A 104 9.59 -5.36 -14.87
CA ALA A 104 9.93 -6.69 -15.39
C ALA A 104 9.04 -7.79 -14.80
N SER A 105 8.65 -7.65 -13.52
CA SER A 105 7.80 -8.61 -12.80
C SER A 105 6.30 -8.29 -12.89
N ALA A 106 5.91 -7.25 -13.64
CA ALA A 106 4.54 -6.72 -13.70
C ALA A 106 3.99 -6.33 -12.30
N PHE A 107 4.86 -5.83 -11.43
CA PHE A 107 4.51 -5.28 -10.12
C PHE A 107 4.34 -3.77 -10.21
N ASN A 108 3.59 -3.22 -9.26
CA ASN A 108 3.39 -1.79 -9.12
C ASN A 108 4.28 -1.24 -8.00
N LEU A 109 4.68 0.03 -8.14
CA LEU A 109 5.50 0.73 -7.17
C LEU A 109 4.75 1.95 -6.64
N ALA A 110 4.71 2.10 -5.32
CA ALA A 110 4.21 3.27 -4.62
C ALA A 110 5.32 3.83 -3.74
N VAL A 111 5.66 5.09 -3.91
CA VAL A 111 6.77 5.74 -3.20
C VAL A 111 6.28 7.01 -2.52
N SER A 112 6.71 7.21 -1.28
CA SER A 112 6.55 8.49 -0.57
C SER A 112 7.87 9.21 -0.43
N ASN A 113 7.88 10.50 -0.72
CA ASN A 113 9.01 11.40 -0.55
C ASN A 113 8.63 12.51 0.45
N PRO A 114 9.29 12.61 1.62
CA PRO A 114 10.46 11.84 2.02
C PRO A 114 10.14 10.42 2.51
N GLN A 115 9.00 10.17 3.16
CA GLN A 115 8.65 8.91 3.83
C GLN A 115 7.15 8.71 3.89
N PHE A 116 6.68 7.54 4.32
CA PHE A 116 5.27 7.18 4.38
C PHE A 116 4.42 8.11 5.26
N GLU A 117 5.03 8.68 6.31
CA GLU A 117 4.38 9.70 7.13
C GLU A 117 3.97 10.94 6.33
N TYR A 118 4.59 11.21 5.17
CA TYR A 118 4.12 12.27 4.27
C TYR A 118 2.75 11.91 3.67
N TRP A 119 2.54 10.67 3.26
CA TRP A 119 1.23 10.21 2.84
C TRP A 119 0.19 10.36 3.96
N LEU A 120 0.55 9.98 5.20
CA LEU A 120 -0.33 10.16 6.36
C LEU A 120 -0.65 11.63 6.62
N LEU A 121 0.33 12.53 6.47
CA LEU A 121 0.15 13.98 6.65
C LEU A 121 -0.88 14.54 5.66
N LEU A 122 -0.89 14.04 4.42
CA LEU A 122 -1.83 14.49 3.40
C LEU A 122 -3.32 14.23 3.76
N HIS A 123 -3.61 13.38 4.73
CA HIS A 123 -4.97 13.20 5.24
C HIS A 123 -5.48 14.43 6.01
N PHE A 124 -4.59 15.26 6.52
CA PHE A 124 -4.92 16.39 7.37
C PHE A 124 -4.60 17.75 6.73
N GLU A 125 -3.48 17.86 6.04
CA GLU A 125 -3.00 19.09 5.41
C GLU A 125 -2.32 18.79 4.06
N ASP A 126 -2.01 19.85 3.29
CA ASP A 126 -1.41 19.71 1.96
C ASP A 126 0.09 19.35 1.96
N GLY A 127 0.71 19.25 3.14
CA GLY A 127 2.12 18.91 3.29
C GLY A 127 3.09 20.00 2.82
N SER A 128 2.64 21.25 2.65
CA SER A 128 3.50 22.36 2.27
C SER A 128 4.56 22.67 3.32
N GLY A 129 5.75 23.10 2.86
CA GLY A 129 6.87 23.47 3.72
C GLY A 129 7.49 22.33 4.52
N VAL A 130 7.26 21.07 4.15
CA VAL A 130 7.99 19.93 4.73
C VAL A 130 9.43 19.95 4.22
N SER A 131 10.40 20.05 5.14
CA SER A 131 11.82 20.15 4.84
C SER A 131 12.60 18.82 4.94
N GLY A 132 11.91 17.71 5.21
CA GLY A 132 12.49 16.37 5.33
C GLY A 132 11.75 15.48 6.30
N SER A 133 12.26 14.26 6.52
CA SER A 133 11.57 13.21 7.29
C SER A 133 11.25 13.61 8.73
N ARG A 134 12.17 14.27 9.44
CA ARG A 134 11.93 14.73 10.83
C ARG A 134 10.83 15.77 10.91
N ASP A 135 10.83 16.73 9.98
CA ASP A 135 9.83 17.78 9.93
C ASP A 135 8.45 17.22 9.54
N CYS A 136 8.43 16.29 8.61
CA CYS A 136 7.23 15.55 8.23
C CYS A 136 6.58 14.89 9.45
N THR A 137 7.34 14.09 10.19
CA THR A 137 6.86 13.43 11.41
C THR A 137 6.37 14.44 12.45
N ARG A 138 7.11 15.53 12.67
CA ARG A 138 6.72 16.60 13.60
C ARG A 138 5.38 17.26 13.22
N LYS A 139 5.16 17.52 11.92
CA LYS A 139 3.87 18.06 11.44
C LYS A 139 2.75 17.04 11.61
N LEU A 140 2.98 15.78 11.28
CA LEU A 140 2.00 14.71 11.49
C LEU A 140 1.58 14.60 12.96
N MET A 141 2.51 14.70 13.90
CA MET A 141 2.22 14.63 15.35
C MET A 141 1.36 15.78 15.86
N ARG A 142 1.18 16.88 15.14
CA ARG A 142 0.20 17.92 15.50
C ARG A 142 -1.24 17.43 15.34
N HIS A 143 -1.47 16.55 14.39
CA HIS A 143 -2.77 15.94 14.11
C HIS A 143 -2.96 14.62 14.84
N LEU A 144 -1.88 13.88 15.02
CA LEU A 144 -1.81 12.58 15.70
C LEU A 144 -0.81 12.64 16.86
N PRO A 145 -1.15 13.27 18.00
CA PRO A 145 -0.19 13.45 19.12
C PRO A 145 0.38 12.14 19.67
N ASN A 146 -0.39 11.05 19.58
CA ASN A 146 0.01 9.73 20.05
C ASN A 146 0.68 8.88 18.95
N PHE A 147 0.99 9.49 17.81
CA PHE A 147 1.59 8.76 16.69
C PHE A 147 2.91 8.13 17.13
N ASN A 148 2.97 6.82 16.95
CA ASN A 148 4.21 6.07 16.98
C ASN A 148 4.13 4.98 15.91
N LYS A 149 5.28 4.49 15.45
CA LYS A 149 5.31 3.50 14.35
C LYS A 149 4.57 2.19 14.66
N ALA A 150 4.21 1.94 15.90
CA ALA A 150 3.49 0.75 16.34
C ALA A 150 1.99 0.97 16.54
N TYR A 151 1.52 2.21 16.47
CA TYR A 151 0.12 2.55 16.68
C TYR A 151 -0.31 3.69 15.76
N LEU A 152 -1.39 3.46 15.03
CA LEU A 152 -1.98 4.41 14.10
C LEU A 152 -3.47 4.60 14.44
N GLU A 153 -3.87 5.84 14.70
CA GLU A 153 -5.26 6.20 15.00
C GLU A 153 -6.09 6.20 13.71
N ILE A 154 -6.42 5.00 13.19
CA ILE A 154 -7.12 4.82 11.91
C ILE A 154 -8.41 5.65 11.83
N GLN A 155 -9.17 5.73 12.93
CA GLN A 155 -10.42 6.50 12.99
C GLN A 155 -10.24 7.99 12.67
N LYS A 156 -9.05 8.56 12.92
CA LYS A 156 -8.71 9.94 12.55
C LYS A 156 -8.21 10.07 11.11
N ILE A 157 -7.62 9.01 10.58
CA ILE A 157 -7.01 8.98 9.24
C ILE A 157 -8.05 8.68 8.17
N GLU A 158 -8.89 7.68 8.39
CA GLU A 158 -9.84 7.15 7.40
C GLU A 158 -10.73 8.23 6.76
N PRO A 159 -11.31 9.20 7.52
CA PRO A 159 -12.13 10.26 6.92
C PRO A 159 -11.36 11.15 5.95
N GLY A 160 -10.04 11.30 6.13
CA GLY A 160 -9.17 12.15 5.31
C GLY A 160 -8.67 11.48 4.02
N ILE A 161 -9.02 10.20 3.75
CA ILE A 161 -8.52 9.50 2.56
C ILE A 161 -8.85 10.22 1.24
N PRO A 162 -10.08 10.73 1.01
CA PRO A 162 -10.39 11.45 -0.24
C PRO A 162 -9.50 12.68 -0.43
N ASP A 163 -9.29 13.44 0.65
CA ASP A 163 -8.44 14.64 0.64
C ASP A 163 -6.96 14.27 0.38
N ALA A 164 -6.47 13.21 1.01
CA ALA A 164 -5.11 12.73 0.80
C ALA A 164 -4.87 12.33 -0.66
N ILE A 165 -5.83 11.63 -1.27
CA ILE A 165 -5.78 11.28 -2.70
C ILE A 165 -5.69 12.53 -3.54
N HIS A 166 -6.62 13.47 -3.34
CA HIS A 166 -6.66 14.73 -4.11
C HIS A 166 -5.37 15.53 -3.98
N ARG A 167 -4.89 15.74 -2.74
CA ARG A 167 -3.65 16.49 -2.46
C ARG A 167 -2.42 15.82 -3.09
N ALA A 168 -2.36 14.48 -3.05
CA ALA A 168 -1.27 13.74 -3.67
C ALA A 168 -1.31 13.82 -5.20
N GLU A 169 -2.49 13.72 -5.82
CA GLU A 169 -2.68 13.89 -7.26
C GLU A 169 -2.25 15.27 -7.74
N VAL A 170 -2.66 16.33 -7.04
CA VAL A 170 -2.26 17.72 -7.37
C VAL A 170 -0.73 17.86 -7.36
N LYS A 171 -0.05 17.24 -6.38
CA LYS A 171 1.42 17.28 -6.28
C LYS A 171 2.13 16.39 -7.32
N ASP A 172 1.44 15.42 -7.89
CA ASP A 172 1.95 14.52 -8.91
C ASP A 172 1.53 14.95 -10.34
N MET A 173 1.30 16.22 -10.54
CA MET A 173 0.95 16.78 -11.85
C MET A 173 2.14 17.50 -12.50
N PRO A 174 2.59 17.07 -13.71
CA PRO A 174 2.16 15.87 -14.44
C PRO A 174 2.60 14.58 -13.71
N PRO A 175 1.85 13.47 -13.86
CA PRO A 175 2.14 12.24 -13.13
C PRO A 175 3.57 11.73 -13.39
N CYS A 176 4.32 11.49 -12.32
CA CYS A 176 5.67 10.94 -12.42
C CYS A 176 5.62 9.48 -12.90
N GLU A 177 6.60 9.08 -13.71
CA GLU A 177 6.69 7.72 -14.22
C GLU A 177 7.06 6.71 -13.11
N GLY A 178 7.94 7.06 -12.20
CA GLY A 178 8.44 6.17 -11.14
C GLY A 178 8.07 6.64 -9.74
N TRP A 179 8.70 7.71 -9.29
CA TRP A 179 8.56 8.25 -7.93
C TRP A 179 8.66 9.77 -7.90
N PRO A 180 8.05 10.43 -6.87
CA PRO A 180 8.11 11.88 -6.74
C PRO A 180 9.54 12.36 -6.50
N ARG A 181 10.00 13.38 -7.26
CA ARG A 181 11.34 13.99 -7.11
C ARG A 181 11.36 15.03 -6.00
N THR A 182 10.23 15.60 -5.69
CA THR A 182 9.98 16.53 -4.57
C THR A 182 9.03 15.88 -3.57
N ASN A 183 8.69 16.60 -2.50
CA ASN A 183 7.71 16.13 -1.53
C ASN A 183 6.40 15.72 -2.21
N GLY A 184 6.03 14.46 -2.07
CA GLY A 184 4.87 13.88 -2.72
C GLY A 184 4.72 12.40 -2.37
N SER A 185 3.63 11.80 -2.80
CA SER A 185 3.42 10.36 -2.59
C SER A 185 2.61 9.77 -3.73
N THR A 186 3.07 8.67 -4.32
CA THR A 186 2.31 7.89 -5.29
C THR A 186 1.48 6.77 -4.65
N VAL A 187 1.43 6.71 -3.32
CA VAL A 187 0.56 5.77 -2.56
C VAL A 187 -0.91 5.96 -2.92
N TYR A 188 -1.31 7.17 -3.29
CA TYR A 188 -2.68 7.44 -3.73
C TYR A 188 -3.14 6.52 -4.88
N ARG A 189 -2.22 6.13 -5.77
CA ARG A 189 -2.52 5.23 -6.91
C ARG A 189 -2.97 3.85 -6.42
N LEU A 190 -2.31 3.32 -5.39
CA LEU A 190 -2.71 2.09 -4.72
C LEU A 190 -4.05 2.26 -3.98
N VAL A 191 -4.17 3.32 -3.19
CA VAL A 191 -5.37 3.57 -2.36
C VAL A 191 -6.62 3.74 -3.22
N LYS A 192 -6.54 4.43 -4.37
CA LYS A 192 -7.65 4.50 -5.34
C LYS A 192 -8.11 3.10 -5.75
N LYS A 193 -7.18 2.22 -6.13
CA LYS A 193 -7.51 0.84 -6.52
C LYS A 193 -8.12 0.02 -5.38
N LEU A 194 -7.61 0.17 -4.15
CA LEU A 194 -8.18 -0.48 -2.96
C LEU A 194 -9.62 -0.03 -2.69
N ARG A 195 -9.95 1.21 -3.07
CA ARG A 195 -11.31 1.78 -2.97
C ARG A 195 -12.18 1.50 -4.20
N GLY A 196 -11.69 0.76 -5.19
CA GLY A 196 -12.42 0.50 -6.44
C GLY A 196 -12.56 1.71 -7.35
N GLN A 197 -11.72 2.71 -7.18
CA GLN A 197 -11.63 3.90 -8.03
C GLN A 197 -10.54 3.64 -9.09
N SER A 198 -10.91 3.65 -10.35
CA SER A 198 -9.98 3.51 -11.50
C SER A 198 -9.57 4.85 -12.06
#